data_49790ecab64803863b8d56c0814f78e7
#
_entry.id   49790ecab64803863b8d56c0814f78e7
#
_cell.length_a   1.000
_cell.length_b   1.000
_cell.length_c   1.000
_cell.angle_alpha   90.00
_cell.angle_beta   90.00
_cell.angle_gamma   90.00
#
_symmetry.space_group_name_H-M   'P 1'
#
loop_
_entity.id
_entity.type
_entity.pdbx_description
1 polymer ?
#
loop_
_entity_poly.entity_id
_entity_poly.type
_entity_poly.pdbx_seq_one_letter_code
_entity_poly.pdbx_strand_id
1 'polypeptide(L)'
;MYYVAVVCPDEINKKVLRFKNWMKEHFHCIVALKSPAHITLISPFWLNAAREEELLQTLMSFPAINEFKIQLEDFSHFTDRVLFINVKEHKGLTELKNKVELHFISSFSNVIKKDERPFHPHITIANRDMKPGHFIKAWQHFSNREFKEQFSVNAISLLKLDQEKWEVAG
;
A
#
# COMPACT_ATOMS: atom_id res chain seq x y z
N MET A 1 3.61 -9.23 12.30
CA MET A 1 4.06 -8.79 10.96
C MET A 1 3.68 -7.32 10.79
N TYR A 2 4.54 -6.51 10.18
CA TYR A 2 4.37 -5.06 10.03
C TYR A 2 4.72 -4.62 8.61
N TYR A 3 4.22 -3.48 8.16
CA TYR A 3 4.69 -2.76 7.00
C TYR A 3 4.48 -1.25 7.16
N VAL A 4 5.20 -0.43 6.39
CA VAL A 4 5.07 1.04 6.41
C VAL A 4 4.45 1.52 5.11
N ALA A 5 3.49 2.42 5.20
CA ALA A 5 2.74 2.89 4.04
C ALA A 5 2.24 4.34 4.21
N VAL A 6 1.86 4.93 3.09
CA VAL A 6 0.93 6.07 3.06
C VAL A 6 -0.48 5.49 3.01
N VAL A 7 -1.25 5.68 4.07
CA VAL A 7 -2.67 5.29 4.12
C VAL A 7 -3.51 6.37 3.44
N CYS A 8 -4.43 5.94 2.57
CA CYS A 8 -5.30 6.87 1.86
C CYS A 8 -6.34 7.51 2.80
N PRO A 9 -6.73 8.76 2.56
CA PRO A 9 -7.84 9.40 3.28
C PRO A 9 -9.14 8.61 3.12
N ASP A 10 -10.05 8.78 4.07
CA ASP A 10 -11.32 8.04 4.13
C ASP A 10 -12.14 8.11 2.85
N GLU A 11 -12.17 9.26 2.18
CA GLU A 11 -12.90 9.41 0.93
C GLU A 11 -12.34 8.53 -0.19
N ILE A 12 -11.02 8.48 -0.32
CA ILE A 12 -10.34 7.61 -1.28
C ILE A 12 -10.51 6.15 -0.86
N ASN A 13 -10.35 5.86 0.43
CA ASN A 13 -10.51 4.50 0.96
C ASN A 13 -11.91 3.94 0.68
N LYS A 14 -12.98 4.74 0.85
CA LYS A 14 -14.36 4.35 0.51
C LYS A 14 -14.53 4.01 -0.97
N LYS A 15 -13.91 4.78 -1.87
CA LYS A 15 -13.96 4.52 -3.33
C LYS A 15 -13.22 3.22 -3.66
N VAL A 16 -12.01 3.04 -3.14
CA VAL A 16 -11.20 1.83 -3.33
C VAL A 16 -11.90 0.59 -2.76
N LEU A 17 -12.55 0.72 -1.61
CA LEU A 17 -13.30 -0.35 -0.98
C LEU A 17 -14.43 -0.89 -1.89
N ARG A 18 -15.09 -0.02 -2.68
CA ARG A 18 -16.09 -0.47 -3.67
C ARG A 18 -15.49 -1.39 -4.73
N PHE A 19 -14.28 -1.10 -5.20
CA PHE A 19 -13.58 -1.95 -6.17
C PHE A 19 -13.14 -3.28 -5.54
N LYS A 20 -12.64 -3.25 -4.31
CA LYS A 20 -12.28 -4.47 -3.56
C LYS A 20 -13.51 -5.36 -3.31
N ASN A 21 -14.65 -4.76 -2.95
CA ASN A 21 -15.91 -5.49 -2.77
C ASN A 21 -16.41 -6.09 -4.08
N TRP A 22 -16.33 -5.35 -5.19
CA TRP A 22 -16.65 -5.88 -6.50
C TRP A 22 -15.80 -7.13 -6.83
N MET A 23 -14.48 -7.09 -6.55
CA MET A 23 -13.60 -8.25 -6.71
C MET A 23 -13.97 -9.43 -5.80
N LYS A 24 -14.42 -9.15 -4.57
CA LYS A 24 -14.94 -10.18 -3.66
C LYS A 24 -16.21 -10.84 -4.22
N GLU A 25 -17.17 -10.04 -4.65
CA GLU A 25 -18.48 -10.50 -5.12
C GLU A 25 -18.38 -11.35 -6.39
N HIS A 26 -17.50 -10.97 -7.32
CA HIS A 26 -17.41 -11.63 -8.64
C HIS A 26 -16.33 -12.72 -8.70
N PHE A 27 -15.28 -12.63 -7.90
CA PHE A 27 -14.11 -13.51 -7.98
C PHE A 27 -13.64 -14.07 -6.65
N HIS A 28 -14.36 -13.78 -5.55
CA HIS A 28 -14.00 -14.20 -4.18
C HIS A 28 -12.62 -13.72 -3.70
N CYS A 29 -12.11 -12.63 -4.29
CA CYS A 29 -10.86 -12.01 -3.86
C CYS A 29 -11.08 -11.22 -2.57
N ILE A 30 -10.53 -11.69 -1.46
CA ILE A 30 -10.73 -11.10 -0.12
C ILE A 30 -9.44 -10.57 0.52
N VAL A 31 -8.27 -10.94 -0.03
CA VAL A 31 -6.98 -10.58 0.58
C VAL A 31 -6.78 -9.08 0.65
N ALA A 32 -7.13 -8.35 -0.42
CA ALA A 32 -7.00 -6.90 -0.44
C ALA A 32 -7.95 -6.17 0.53
N LEU A 33 -9.04 -6.81 0.95
CA LEU A 33 -9.98 -6.28 1.96
C LEU A 33 -9.41 -6.31 3.38
N LYS A 34 -8.33 -7.06 3.62
CA LYS A 34 -7.68 -7.16 4.93
C LYS A 34 -6.90 -5.92 5.33
N SER A 35 -6.75 -4.93 4.44
CA SER A 35 -6.05 -3.68 4.70
C SER A 35 -6.81 -2.47 4.17
N PRO A 36 -6.65 -1.27 4.76
CA PRO A 36 -7.11 -0.04 4.15
C PRO A 36 -6.46 0.18 2.78
N ALA A 37 -6.97 1.14 2.00
CA ALA A 37 -6.28 1.58 0.79
C ALA A 37 -4.98 2.29 1.18
N HIS A 38 -3.86 1.88 0.57
CA HIS A 38 -2.54 2.40 0.93
C HIS A 38 -1.54 2.27 -0.21
N ILE A 39 -0.46 3.04 -0.13
CA ILE A 39 0.73 2.91 -0.96
C ILE A 39 1.86 2.39 -0.08
N THR A 40 2.37 1.20 -0.38
CA THR A 40 3.44 0.57 0.40
C THR A 40 4.77 1.29 0.20
N LEU A 41 5.43 1.67 1.28
CA LEU A 41 6.78 2.24 1.29
C LEU A 41 7.84 1.23 1.73
N ILE A 42 7.54 0.41 2.74
CA ILE A 42 8.34 -0.74 3.16
C ILE A 42 7.43 -1.97 3.10
N SER A 43 7.86 -2.98 2.35
CA SER A 43 7.14 -4.25 2.21
C SER A 43 6.97 -4.97 3.56
N PRO A 44 5.97 -5.84 3.73
CA PRO A 44 5.75 -6.58 4.96
C PRO A 44 6.99 -7.31 5.46
N PHE A 45 7.29 -7.15 6.76
CA PHE A 45 8.39 -7.79 7.46
C PHE A 45 7.95 -8.37 8.80
N TRP A 46 8.68 -9.37 9.29
CA TRP A 46 8.47 -9.97 10.59
C TRP A 46 9.35 -9.29 11.64
N LEU A 47 8.76 -8.95 12.79
CA LEU A 47 9.46 -8.44 13.95
C LEU A 47 8.93 -9.14 15.20
N ASN A 48 9.82 -9.43 16.15
CA ASN A 48 9.42 -9.94 17.45
C ASN A 48 8.57 -8.88 18.18
N ALA A 49 7.46 -9.31 18.78
CA ALA A 49 6.54 -8.42 19.47
C ALA A 49 7.21 -7.61 20.60
N ALA A 50 8.26 -8.14 21.24
CA ALA A 50 9.04 -7.45 22.26
C ALA A 50 9.75 -6.17 21.72
N ARG A 51 9.90 -6.02 20.41
CA ARG A 51 10.50 -4.85 19.76
C ARG A 51 9.48 -3.90 19.13
N GLU A 52 8.19 -4.11 19.39
CA GLU A 52 7.14 -3.25 18.82
C GLU A 52 7.26 -1.80 19.26
N GLU A 53 7.57 -1.58 20.54
CA GLU A 53 7.78 -0.23 21.08
C GLU A 53 8.95 0.50 20.38
N GLU A 54 10.05 -0.20 20.14
CA GLU A 54 11.19 0.34 19.37
C GLU A 54 10.78 0.72 17.95
N LEU A 55 9.91 -0.08 17.31
CA LEU A 55 9.40 0.19 15.98
C LEU A 55 8.49 1.43 15.96
N LEU A 56 7.61 1.59 16.94
CA LEU A 56 6.77 2.78 17.11
C LEU A 56 7.61 4.03 17.37
N GLN A 57 8.61 3.95 18.21
CA GLN A 57 9.55 5.06 18.46
C GLN A 57 10.31 5.44 17.19
N THR A 58 10.72 4.48 16.37
CA THR A 58 11.34 4.73 15.07
C THR A 58 10.38 5.46 14.14
N LEU A 59 9.11 5.05 14.08
CA LEU A 59 8.09 5.79 13.31
C LEU A 59 7.93 7.23 13.81
N MET A 60 7.80 7.42 15.13
CA MET A 60 7.59 8.74 15.75
C MET A 60 8.79 9.69 15.58
N SER A 61 9.99 9.15 15.47
CA SER A 61 11.23 9.92 15.23
C SER A 61 11.44 10.27 13.75
N PHE A 62 10.58 9.79 12.85
CA PHE A 62 10.67 10.17 11.44
C PHE A 62 10.39 11.66 11.26
N PRO A 63 11.21 12.40 10.51
CA PRO A 63 11.01 13.84 10.31
C PRO A 63 9.66 14.19 9.72
N ALA A 64 9.11 15.34 10.10
CA ALA A 64 7.87 15.87 9.52
C ALA A 64 7.95 15.91 8.00
N ILE A 65 6.89 15.50 7.35
CA ILE A 65 6.79 15.45 5.89
C ILE A 65 6.27 16.81 5.40
N ASN A 66 7.03 17.45 4.53
CA ASN A 66 6.48 18.57 3.76
C ASN A 66 5.37 18.03 2.86
N GLU A 67 4.15 18.51 3.09
CA GLU A 67 2.96 18.06 2.37
C GLU A 67 3.13 18.21 0.86
N PHE A 68 2.74 17.19 0.12
CA PHE A 68 2.65 17.22 -1.34
C PHE A 68 1.44 16.43 -1.83
N LYS A 69 0.91 16.79 -3.00
CA LYS A 69 -0.23 16.10 -3.61
C LYS A 69 0.23 15.02 -4.57
N ILE A 70 -0.43 13.87 -4.52
CA ILE A 70 -0.27 12.81 -5.52
C ILE A 70 -1.56 12.60 -6.30
N GLN A 71 -1.43 12.10 -7.51
CA GLN A 71 -2.53 11.81 -8.41
C GLN A 71 -2.69 10.31 -8.59
N LEU A 72 -3.93 9.85 -8.54
CA LEU A 72 -4.34 8.49 -8.87
C LEU A 72 -4.92 8.52 -10.28
N GLU A 73 -4.50 7.58 -11.13
CA GLU A 73 -4.90 7.58 -12.52
C GLU A 73 -5.14 6.16 -13.03
N ASP A 74 -6.43 5.85 -13.18
CA ASP A 74 -6.91 4.62 -13.78
C ASP A 74 -6.40 3.33 -13.13
N PHE A 75 -6.61 2.21 -13.78
CA PHE A 75 -6.27 0.88 -13.30
C PHE A 75 -5.12 0.31 -14.10
N SER A 76 -4.33 -0.55 -13.45
CA SER A 76 -3.27 -1.31 -14.09
C SER A 76 -3.06 -2.64 -13.36
N HIS A 77 -2.11 -3.42 -13.80
CA HIS A 77 -1.85 -4.74 -13.23
C HIS A 77 -0.38 -5.13 -13.27
N PHE A 78 0.03 -6.00 -12.35
CA PHE A 78 1.28 -6.74 -12.45
C PHE A 78 0.96 -8.18 -12.82
N THR A 79 1.42 -8.62 -13.98
CA THR A 79 1.09 -9.95 -14.50
C THR A 79 -0.44 -10.19 -14.54
N ASP A 80 -0.88 -11.39 -14.28
CA ASP A 80 -2.28 -11.82 -14.17
C ASP A 80 -2.74 -12.01 -12.71
N ARG A 81 -2.02 -11.42 -11.75
CA ARG A 81 -2.24 -11.70 -10.31
C ARG A 81 -2.53 -10.48 -9.44
N VAL A 82 -2.11 -9.31 -9.87
CA VAL A 82 -2.27 -8.09 -9.06
C VAL A 82 -2.97 -7.05 -9.91
N LEU A 83 -4.14 -6.61 -9.45
CA LEU A 83 -4.90 -5.51 -10.03
C LEU A 83 -4.84 -4.32 -9.06
N PHE A 84 -4.55 -3.14 -9.57
CA PHE A 84 -4.32 -1.95 -8.74
C PHE A 84 -4.74 -0.66 -9.44
N ILE A 85 -4.85 0.41 -8.65
CA ILE A 85 -4.96 1.78 -9.12
C ILE A 85 -3.55 2.35 -9.25
N ASN A 86 -3.25 2.95 -10.40
CA ASN A 86 -1.98 3.63 -10.62
C ASN A 86 -1.87 4.87 -9.73
N VAL A 87 -0.67 5.07 -9.22
CA VAL A 87 -0.24 6.34 -8.65
C VAL A 87 0.72 6.97 -9.64
N LYS A 88 0.39 8.17 -10.10
CA LYS A 88 1.22 8.90 -11.06
C LYS A 88 2.62 9.12 -10.49
N GLU A 89 3.63 9.00 -11.31
CA GLU A 89 5.01 9.25 -10.89
C GLU A 89 5.13 10.61 -10.21
N HIS A 90 5.71 10.62 -9.03
CA HIS A 90 5.88 11.82 -8.23
C HIS A 90 7.22 11.78 -7.49
N LYS A 91 8.10 12.75 -7.80
CA LYS A 91 9.44 12.83 -7.20
C LYS A 91 9.42 12.82 -5.68
N GLY A 92 8.51 13.61 -5.06
CA GLY A 92 8.37 13.66 -3.61
C GLY A 92 7.98 12.32 -2.99
N LEU A 93 7.16 11.50 -3.66
CA LEU A 93 6.78 10.18 -3.17
C LEU A 93 7.96 9.19 -3.25
N THR A 94 8.75 9.26 -4.32
CA THR A 94 9.98 8.46 -4.46
C THR A 94 11.02 8.85 -3.42
N GLU A 95 11.21 10.15 -3.19
CA GLU A 95 12.11 10.64 -2.14
C GLU A 95 11.63 10.23 -0.74
N LEU A 96 10.32 10.32 -0.48
CA LEU A 96 9.73 9.86 0.78
C LEU A 96 10.02 8.38 1.01
N LYS A 97 9.75 7.52 0.01
CA LYS A 97 10.02 6.07 0.08
C LYS A 97 11.49 5.81 0.45
N ASN A 98 12.42 6.48 -0.20
CA ASN A 98 13.85 6.29 0.05
C ASN A 98 14.26 6.75 1.47
N LYS A 99 13.73 7.89 1.93
CA LYS A 99 14.00 8.40 3.29
C LYS A 99 13.43 7.46 4.36
N VAL A 100 12.20 7.00 4.17
CA VAL A 100 11.55 6.04 5.09
C VAL A 100 12.34 4.75 5.17
N GLU A 101 12.73 4.20 4.03
CA GLU A 101 13.50 2.97 3.97
C GLU A 101 14.85 3.09 4.70
N LEU A 102 15.62 4.14 4.43
CA LEU A 102 16.89 4.40 5.11
C LEU A 102 16.70 4.61 6.62
N HIS A 103 15.67 5.35 7.03
CA HIS A 103 15.38 5.61 8.44
C HIS A 103 15.06 4.31 9.20
N PHE A 104 14.22 3.45 8.66
CA PHE A 104 13.88 2.19 9.32
C PHE A 104 15.00 1.15 9.24
N ILE A 105 15.77 1.10 8.17
CA ILE A 105 16.93 0.21 8.05
C ILE A 105 18.00 0.56 9.10
N SER A 106 18.18 1.82 9.45
CA SER A 106 19.17 2.22 10.46
C SER A 106 18.98 1.50 11.80
N SER A 107 17.74 1.22 12.20
CA SER A 107 17.40 0.52 13.44
C SER A 107 17.07 -0.96 13.25
N PHE A 108 16.66 -1.37 12.04
CA PHE A 108 16.10 -2.70 11.77
C PHE A 108 16.76 -3.40 10.57
N SER A 109 18.05 -3.17 10.31
CA SER A 109 18.81 -3.75 9.17
C SER A 109 18.81 -5.28 9.11
N ASN A 110 18.55 -5.95 10.22
CA ASN A 110 18.46 -7.41 10.30
C ASN A 110 17.11 -7.96 9.76
N VAL A 111 16.07 -7.13 9.70
CA VAL A 111 14.71 -7.54 9.25
C VAL A 111 14.19 -6.75 8.06
N ILE A 112 14.61 -5.49 7.91
CA ILE A 112 14.24 -4.63 6.79
C ILE A 112 15.43 -4.51 5.85
N LYS A 113 15.22 -4.85 4.59
CA LYS A 113 16.22 -4.74 3.52
C LYS A 113 15.80 -3.66 2.53
N LYS A 114 16.78 -2.97 1.95
CA LYS A 114 16.52 -2.05 0.85
C LYS A 114 15.90 -2.81 -0.31
N ASP A 115 14.82 -2.26 -0.87
CA ASP A 115 14.23 -2.81 -2.09
C ASP A 115 14.96 -2.24 -3.32
N GLU A 116 15.73 -3.10 -4.00
CA GLU A 116 16.51 -2.71 -5.19
C GLU A 116 15.65 -2.63 -6.47
N ARG A 117 14.39 -3.04 -6.41
CA ARG A 117 13.48 -2.94 -7.56
C ARG A 117 13.06 -1.48 -7.78
N PRO A 118 12.78 -1.08 -9.04
CA PRO A 118 12.19 0.22 -9.32
C PRO A 118 10.90 0.41 -8.50
N PHE A 119 10.80 1.55 -7.84
CA PHE A 119 9.59 1.87 -7.07
C PHE A 119 8.42 2.15 -8.03
N HIS A 120 7.39 1.33 -7.94
CA HIS A 120 6.15 1.49 -8.69
C HIS A 120 4.99 1.69 -7.70
N PRO A 121 4.68 2.94 -7.31
CA PRO A 121 3.63 3.21 -6.35
C PRO A 121 2.27 2.83 -6.91
N HIS A 122 1.47 2.12 -6.10
CA HIS A 122 0.15 1.63 -6.51
C HIS A 122 -0.75 1.37 -5.30
N ILE A 123 -2.06 1.34 -5.53
CA ILE A 123 -3.05 0.95 -4.52
C ILE A 123 -3.71 -0.35 -4.95
N THR A 124 -3.42 -1.43 -4.27
CA THR A 124 -3.91 -2.77 -4.62
C THR A 124 -5.41 -2.91 -4.39
N ILE A 125 -6.13 -3.45 -5.38
CA ILE A 125 -7.56 -3.81 -5.30
C ILE A 125 -7.80 -5.32 -5.32
N ALA A 126 -6.88 -6.11 -5.90
CA ALA A 126 -6.86 -7.57 -5.80
C ALA A 126 -5.42 -8.10 -5.98
N ASN A 127 -5.08 -9.17 -5.30
CA ASN A 127 -3.75 -9.78 -5.39
C ASN A 127 -3.82 -11.31 -5.20
N ARG A 128 -2.95 -11.88 -4.41
CA ARG A 128 -2.61 -13.31 -4.20
C ARG A 128 -3.73 -14.33 -4.37
N ASP A 129 -4.97 -13.98 -4.10
CA ASP A 129 -6.15 -14.85 -4.23
C ASP A 129 -6.86 -14.71 -5.59
N MET A 130 -6.35 -13.86 -6.47
CA MET A 130 -6.84 -13.80 -7.86
C MET A 130 -6.33 -14.99 -8.66
N LYS A 131 -7.27 -15.79 -9.16
CA LYS A 131 -6.97 -16.94 -10.03
C LYS A 131 -6.69 -16.46 -11.46
N PRO A 132 -5.74 -17.07 -12.21
CA PRO A 132 -5.42 -16.64 -13.58
C PRO A 132 -6.64 -16.56 -14.50
N GLY A 133 -7.55 -17.52 -14.44
CA GLY A 133 -8.80 -17.52 -15.23
C GLY A 133 -9.79 -16.40 -14.89
N HIS A 134 -9.65 -15.77 -13.72
CA HIS A 134 -10.48 -14.63 -13.32
C HIS A 134 -9.90 -13.29 -13.78
N PHE A 135 -8.59 -13.21 -13.96
CA PHE A 135 -7.90 -11.98 -14.31
C PHE A 135 -8.44 -11.35 -15.60
N ILE A 136 -8.62 -12.12 -16.66
CA ILE A 136 -9.08 -11.60 -17.96
C ILE A 136 -10.43 -10.89 -17.80
N LYS A 137 -11.37 -11.50 -17.10
CA LYS A 137 -12.71 -10.93 -16.86
C LYS A 137 -12.66 -9.70 -15.96
N ALA A 138 -11.84 -9.76 -14.91
CA ALA A 138 -11.62 -8.63 -14.02
C ALA A 138 -10.98 -7.45 -14.77
N TRP A 139 -9.96 -7.71 -15.57
CA TRP A 139 -9.29 -6.69 -16.38
C TRP A 139 -10.22 -6.05 -17.41
N GLN A 140 -11.04 -6.82 -18.11
CA GLN A 140 -12.07 -6.30 -19.01
C GLN A 140 -13.03 -5.31 -18.32
N HIS A 141 -13.32 -5.54 -17.02
CA HIS A 141 -14.17 -4.63 -16.25
C HIS A 141 -13.46 -3.33 -15.88
N PHE A 142 -12.16 -3.37 -15.58
CA PHE A 142 -11.41 -2.21 -15.07
C PHE A 142 -10.68 -1.44 -16.17
N SER A 143 -10.21 -2.08 -17.23
CA SER A 143 -9.36 -1.47 -18.27
C SER A 143 -9.99 -0.28 -19.00
N ASN A 144 -11.33 -0.24 -19.08
CA ASN A 144 -12.07 0.83 -19.76
C ASN A 144 -12.71 1.82 -18.79
N ARG A 145 -12.38 1.75 -17.50
CA ARG A 145 -12.90 2.68 -16.49
C ARG A 145 -11.91 3.79 -16.23
N GLU A 146 -12.39 5.01 -16.18
CA GLU A 146 -11.63 6.13 -15.67
C GLU A 146 -11.71 6.19 -14.15
N PHE A 147 -10.58 6.44 -13.53
CA PHE A 147 -10.46 6.75 -12.11
C PHE A 147 -9.42 7.84 -11.92
N LYS A 148 -9.85 9.04 -11.59
CA LYS A 148 -8.98 10.20 -11.41
C LYS A 148 -9.28 10.82 -10.06
N GLU A 149 -8.32 10.74 -9.17
CA GLU A 149 -8.39 11.28 -7.82
C GLU A 149 -7.05 11.90 -7.43
N GLN A 150 -7.05 12.69 -6.37
CA GLN A 150 -5.83 13.22 -5.78
C GLN A 150 -5.97 13.33 -4.27
N PHE A 151 -4.88 13.22 -3.56
CA PHE A 151 -4.84 13.51 -2.13
C PHE A 151 -3.46 13.98 -1.68
N SER A 152 -3.43 14.64 -0.52
CA SER A 152 -2.19 15.12 0.11
C SER A 152 -1.51 14.02 0.91
N VAL A 153 -0.20 13.92 0.77
CA VAL A 153 0.66 13.07 1.59
C VAL A 153 1.39 13.96 2.60
N ASN A 154 1.10 13.77 3.87
CA ASN A 154 1.71 14.51 4.99
C ASN A 154 2.10 13.59 6.16
N ALA A 155 1.81 12.30 6.08
CA ALA A 155 2.15 11.32 7.11
C ALA A 155 2.45 9.96 6.49
N ILE A 156 3.17 9.14 7.24
CA ILE A 156 3.33 7.71 7.02
C ILE A 156 2.71 6.96 8.19
N SER A 157 2.29 5.74 7.96
CA SER A 157 1.70 4.89 8.98
C SER A 157 2.39 3.54 9.06
N LEU A 158 2.51 3.03 10.28
CA LEU A 158 2.85 1.65 10.54
C LEU A 158 1.56 0.82 10.59
N LEU A 159 1.50 -0.25 9.80
CA LEU A 159 0.40 -1.19 9.84
C LEU A 159 0.87 -2.51 10.44
N LYS A 160 0.08 -3.04 11.36
CA LYS A 160 0.28 -4.31 12.05
C LYS A 160 -0.77 -5.33 11.62
N LEU A 161 -0.34 -6.55 11.36
CA LEU A 161 -1.26 -7.66 11.13
C LEU A 161 -1.78 -8.16 12.48
N ASP A 162 -3.06 -7.94 12.74
CA ASP A 162 -3.78 -8.48 13.88
C ASP A 162 -5.03 -9.23 13.41
N GLN A 163 -5.27 -10.42 13.94
CA GLN A 163 -6.42 -11.30 13.62
C GLN A 163 -6.75 -11.33 12.11
N GLU A 164 -5.73 -11.51 11.27
CA GLU A 164 -5.82 -11.53 9.80
C GLU A 164 -6.15 -10.19 9.12
N LYS A 165 -6.23 -9.08 9.83
CA LYS A 165 -6.43 -7.74 9.29
C LYS A 165 -5.22 -6.86 9.56
N TRP A 166 -5.00 -5.92 8.65
CA TRP A 166 -3.99 -4.90 8.81
C TRP A 166 -4.61 -3.66 9.43
N GLU A 167 -4.16 -3.34 10.61
CA GLU A 167 -4.62 -2.17 11.36
C GLU A 167 -3.50 -1.15 11.49
N VAL A 168 -3.87 0.13 11.50
CA VAL A 168 -2.91 1.22 11.74
C VAL A 168 -2.50 1.17 13.20
N ALA A 169 -1.22 0.96 13.45
CA ALA A 169 -0.63 0.90 14.79
C ALA A 169 0.06 2.21 15.18
N GLY A 170 0.33 3.10 14.20
CA GLY A 170 0.94 4.41 14.40
C GLY A 170 1.09 5.18 13.10
#